data_d83363b6234ee73536fffb15cfd95f34
#
_entry.id   d83363b6234ee73536fffb15cfd95f34
#
_cell.length_a   1.000
_cell.length_b   1.000
_cell.length_c   1.000
_cell.angle_alpha   90.00
_cell.angle_beta   90.00
_cell.angle_gamma   90.00
#
_symmetry.space_group_name_H-M   'P 1'
#
loop_
_entity.id
_entity.type
_entity.pdbx_description
1 polymer ?
#
loop_
_entity_poly.entity_id
_entity_poly.type
_entity_poly.pdbx_seq_one_letter_code
_entity_poly.pdbx_strand_id
1 'polypeptide(L)'
;MSEYLLMTKDQKDLVKLVHDFLAKELDPIVADMDEKSYFPMEIAKELGNMGFWGIDVPEEYGGAGLDVQTLVHIREALAYHDAGFANSFSAQTFGFKPLLLEGTEEQLKEYGKRLAEGQFWSMCITEPQSGSDAANVKTKARKDGDDYIISGNKCFVTNGGISDLFTVVARTDPDKGKDGISLFIIEKDMPGVSIGKEENKMGIRGSNTTEIALDEVRVPARNMIGAPGTGFSTIMKMLARTRPTGMAPAVGVGQRALDYAIDYCQNRTAFGKKIGKFEGLQFKLADMEIKLETSRAQLQYAAQLVDAGIYDTMVGSSTKTFVSEAVLDICLQAQQIYGGYGYSKEYPLEKLVRDARIYSIYEGSNEIQRYILGRNLVGRL
;
A
#
# COMPACT_ATOMS: atom_id res chain seq x y z
N MET A 1 9.41 -0.54 -22.98
CA MET A 1 8.06 -0.73 -22.36
C MET A 1 7.24 -1.60 -23.30
N SER A 2 6.89 -2.81 -22.88
CA SER A 2 5.86 -3.56 -23.62
C SER A 2 4.59 -2.73 -23.58
N GLU A 3 4.03 -2.35 -24.73
CA GLU A 3 2.70 -1.77 -24.76
C GLU A 3 1.75 -2.79 -24.11
N TYR A 4 1.11 -2.40 -23.04
CA TYR A 4 0.10 -3.23 -22.36
C TYR A 4 -1.06 -3.49 -23.32
N LEU A 5 -0.98 -4.59 -24.08
CA LEU A 5 -1.97 -4.95 -25.10
C LEU A 5 -3.39 -5.09 -24.53
N LEU A 6 -3.52 -5.27 -23.22
CA LEU A 6 -4.80 -5.48 -22.52
C LEU A 6 -5.37 -4.20 -21.87
N MET A 7 -4.65 -3.08 -21.87
CA MET A 7 -5.17 -1.83 -21.32
C MET A 7 -6.16 -1.17 -22.30
N THR A 8 -7.27 -0.71 -21.76
CA THR A 8 -8.20 0.17 -22.51
C THR A 8 -7.52 1.49 -22.85
N LYS A 9 -8.15 2.26 -23.76
CA LYS A 9 -7.62 3.59 -24.08
C LYS A 9 -7.60 4.49 -22.86
N ASP A 10 -8.68 4.49 -22.06
CA ASP A 10 -8.80 5.36 -20.87
C ASP A 10 -7.74 4.98 -19.81
N GLN A 11 -7.49 3.70 -19.60
CA GLN A 11 -6.41 3.25 -18.70
C GLN A 11 -5.04 3.73 -19.17
N LYS A 12 -4.74 3.64 -20.48
CA LYS A 12 -3.50 4.16 -21.07
C LYS A 12 -3.36 5.67 -20.89
N ASP A 13 -4.45 6.40 -21.10
CA ASP A 13 -4.47 7.87 -20.96
C ASP A 13 -4.25 8.27 -19.50
N LEU A 14 -4.87 7.59 -18.53
CA LEU A 14 -4.66 7.81 -17.09
C LEU A 14 -3.22 7.50 -16.66
N VAL A 15 -2.67 6.36 -17.07
CA VAL A 15 -1.29 5.96 -16.77
C VAL A 15 -0.30 6.96 -17.36
N LYS A 16 -0.53 7.38 -18.61
CA LYS A 16 0.31 8.40 -19.26
C LYS A 16 0.28 9.72 -18.49
N LEU A 17 -0.89 10.17 -18.07
CA LEU A 17 -1.05 11.39 -17.29
C LEU A 17 -0.25 11.34 -15.98
N VAL A 18 -0.30 10.21 -15.26
CA VAL A 18 0.50 10.00 -14.05
C VAL A 18 2.00 10.07 -14.35
N HIS A 19 2.47 9.35 -15.39
CA HIS A 19 3.88 9.38 -15.76
C HIS A 19 4.35 10.77 -16.18
N ASP A 20 3.60 11.47 -17.06
CA ASP A 20 3.98 12.80 -17.54
C ASP A 20 4.08 13.81 -16.37
N PHE A 21 3.14 13.75 -15.43
CA PHE A 21 3.12 14.63 -14.26
C PHE A 21 4.28 14.32 -13.31
N LEU A 22 4.44 13.06 -12.91
CA LEU A 22 5.44 12.70 -11.91
C LEU A 22 6.87 12.75 -12.43
N ALA A 23 7.11 12.49 -13.71
CA ALA A 23 8.42 12.69 -14.33
C ALA A 23 8.88 14.15 -14.23
N LYS A 24 7.94 15.08 -14.33
CA LYS A 24 8.24 16.52 -14.26
C LYS A 24 8.35 17.02 -12.83
N GLU A 25 7.42 16.66 -11.95
CA GLU A 25 7.28 17.28 -10.64
C GLU A 25 7.94 16.46 -9.51
N LEU A 26 7.92 15.11 -9.58
CA LEU A 26 8.41 14.24 -8.51
C LEU A 26 9.85 13.74 -8.74
N ASP A 27 10.19 13.25 -9.94
CA ASP A 27 11.51 12.67 -10.23
C ASP A 27 12.67 13.59 -9.81
N PRO A 28 12.61 14.93 -10.04
CA PRO A 28 13.69 15.84 -9.65
C PRO A 28 13.98 15.90 -8.14
N ILE A 29 13.01 15.55 -7.29
CA ILE A 29 13.13 15.68 -5.84
C ILE A 29 13.22 14.34 -5.09
N VAL A 30 13.12 13.21 -5.78
CA VAL A 30 13.10 11.86 -5.15
C VAL A 30 14.30 11.61 -4.25
N ALA A 31 15.51 12.02 -4.66
CA ALA A 31 16.71 11.85 -3.84
C ALA A 31 16.65 12.68 -2.54
N ASP A 32 16.16 13.91 -2.62
CA ASP A 32 15.98 14.79 -1.45
C ASP A 32 14.88 14.25 -0.51
N MET A 33 13.77 13.74 -1.07
CA MET A 33 12.71 13.09 -0.30
C MET A 33 13.24 11.88 0.48
N ASP A 34 14.02 11.03 -0.16
CA ASP A 34 14.60 9.85 0.49
C ASP A 34 15.59 10.26 1.58
N GLU A 35 16.48 11.21 1.31
CA GLU A 35 17.48 11.68 2.29
C GLU A 35 16.81 12.33 3.51
N LYS A 36 15.83 13.21 3.30
CA LYS A 36 15.16 13.98 4.36
C LYS A 36 13.94 13.28 4.95
N SER A 37 13.47 12.19 4.36
CA SER A 37 12.30 11.42 4.82
C SER A 37 11.04 12.28 4.93
N TYR A 38 10.58 12.90 3.84
CA TYR A 38 9.32 13.67 3.84
C TYR A 38 8.39 13.28 2.69
N PHE A 39 7.09 13.41 2.93
CA PHE A 39 6.06 13.25 1.90
C PHE A 39 5.79 14.61 1.23
N PRO A 40 5.89 14.71 -0.12
CA PRO A 40 5.73 15.97 -0.84
C PRO A 40 4.23 16.30 -1.03
N MET A 41 3.61 16.85 0.02
CA MET A 41 2.17 17.10 0.09
C MET A 41 1.67 17.99 -1.05
N GLU A 42 2.45 18.99 -1.50
CA GLU A 42 2.01 19.89 -2.57
C GLU A 42 1.89 19.15 -3.91
N ILE A 43 2.85 18.26 -4.25
CA ILE A 43 2.76 17.41 -5.44
C ILE A 43 1.55 16.46 -5.33
N ALA A 44 1.30 15.91 -4.13
CA ALA A 44 0.13 15.06 -3.90
C ALA A 44 -1.19 15.83 -4.10
N LYS A 45 -1.26 17.09 -3.64
CA LYS A 45 -2.44 17.96 -3.87
C LYS A 45 -2.65 18.26 -5.35
N GLU A 46 -1.59 18.57 -6.08
CA GLU A 46 -1.69 18.85 -7.52
C GLU A 46 -2.21 17.63 -8.28
N LEU A 47 -1.61 16.45 -8.04
CA LEU A 47 -2.07 15.20 -8.65
C LEU A 47 -3.51 14.87 -8.25
N GLY A 48 -3.84 15.01 -6.97
CA GLY A 48 -5.19 14.77 -6.47
C GLY A 48 -6.23 15.67 -7.13
N ASN A 49 -5.92 16.97 -7.29
CA ASN A 49 -6.79 17.96 -7.96
C ASN A 49 -6.95 17.72 -9.47
N MET A 50 -6.10 16.90 -10.08
CA MET A 50 -6.27 16.40 -11.45
C MET A 50 -7.30 15.26 -11.54
N GLY A 51 -8.00 14.92 -10.44
CA GLY A 51 -9.02 13.89 -10.37
C GLY A 51 -8.55 12.58 -9.72
N PHE A 52 -7.40 12.58 -9.04
CA PHE A 52 -6.87 11.38 -8.38
C PHE A 52 -7.18 11.29 -6.88
N TRP A 53 -7.93 12.26 -6.28
CA TRP A 53 -8.48 12.10 -4.93
C TRP A 53 -9.63 11.09 -4.92
N GLY A 54 -9.62 10.17 -3.98
CA GLY A 54 -10.71 9.21 -3.83
C GLY A 54 -10.97 8.34 -5.07
N ILE A 55 -9.95 8.02 -5.87
CA ILE A 55 -10.11 7.27 -7.14
C ILE A 55 -10.75 5.90 -6.98
N ASP A 56 -10.70 5.31 -5.80
CA ASP A 56 -11.26 4.01 -5.45
C ASP A 56 -12.48 4.11 -4.50
N VAL A 57 -12.98 5.32 -4.28
CA VAL A 57 -14.28 5.59 -3.64
C VAL A 57 -15.36 5.58 -4.72
N PRO A 58 -16.50 4.90 -4.51
CA PRO A 58 -17.61 4.88 -5.48
C PRO A 58 -18.10 6.28 -5.84
N GLU A 59 -18.55 6.47 -7.10
CA GLU A 59 -19.04 7.76 -7.59
C GLU A 59 -20.23 8.30 -6.77
N GLU A 60 -21.10 7.42 -6.30
CA GLU A 60 -22.25 7.78 -5.46
C GLU A 60 -21.86 8.40 -4.11
N TYR A 61 -20.59 8.21 -3.70
CA TYR A 61 -19.99 8.80 -2.49
C TYR A 61 -18.95 9.88 -2.79
N GLY A 62 -18.88 10.32 -4.05
CA GLY A 62 -18.09 11.47 -4.48
C GLY A 62 -16.71 11.15 -5.05
N GLY A 63 -16.31 9.88 -5.12
CA GLY A 63 -15.05 9.45 -5.73
C GLY A 63 -15.13 9.24 -7.24
N ALA A 64 -14.07 8.68 -7.82
CA ALA A 64 -14.02 8.35 -9.26
C ALA A 64 -14.51 6.92 -9.58
N GLY A 65 -14.69 6.06 -8.59
CA GLY A 65 -15.24 4.72 -8.74
C GLY A 65 -14.44 3.78 -9.64
N LEU A 66 -13.12 4.00 -9.78
CA LEU A 66 -12.29 3.21 -10.68
C LEU A 66 -12.24 1.74 -10.26
N ASP A 67 -12.30 0.84 -11.25
CA ASP A 67 -12.15 -0.59 -11.03
C ASP A 67 -10.74 -0.98 -10.56
N VAL A 68 -10.61 -2.17 -9.99
CA VAL A 68 -9.35 -2.63 -9.39
C VAL A 68 -8.27 -2.84 -10.45
N GLN A 69 -8.63 -3.24 -11.66
CA GLN A 69 -7.69 -3.37 -12.78
C GLN A 69 -7.07 -2.02 -13.14
N THR A 70 -7.87 -0.97 -13.21
CA THR A 70 -7.39 0.40 -13.46
C THR A 70 -6.52 0.91 -12.30
N LEU A 71 -6.92 0.65 -11.05
CA LEU A 71 -6.15 1.01 -9.87
C LEU A 71 -4.77 0.34 -9.83
N VAL A 72 -4.66 -0.92 -10.27
CA VAL A 72 -3.38 -1.63 -10.36
C VAL A 72 -2.43 -0.89 -11.31
N HIS A 73 -2.89 -0.49 -12.49
CA HIS A 73 -2.07 0.26 -13.44
C HIS A 73 -1.63 1.63 -12.94
N ILE A 74 -2.55 2.38 -12.32
CA ILE A 74 -2.23 3.70 -11.74
C ILE A 74 -1.18 3.56 -10.63
N ARG A 75 -1.35 2.60 -9.72
CA ARG A 75 -0.43 2.40 -8.59
C ARG A 75 0.94 1.89 -9.01
N GLU A 76 1.01 1.08 -10.07
CA GLU A 76 2.28 0.70 -10.71
C GLU A 76 2.98 1.95 -11.26
N ALA A 77 2.24 2.82 -11.99
CA ALA A 77 2.80 4.04 -12.54
C ALA A 77 3.30 5.02 -11.45
N LEU A 78 2.55 5.19 -10.36
CA LEU A 78 2.99 6.01 -9.21
C LEU A 78 4.33 5.52 -8.65
N ALA A 79 4.45 4.21 -8.40
CA ALA A 79 5.61 3.61 -7.77
C ALA A 79 6.83 3.46 -8.71
N TYR A 80 6.63 3.53 -10.02
CA TYR A 80 7.71 3.67 -10.99
C TYR A 80 8.55 4.92 -10.72
N HIS A 81 7.93 6.00 -10.27
CA HIS A 81 8.60 7.25 -9.91
C HIS A 81 9.16 7.21 -8.49
N ASP A 82 8.30 6.90 -7.50
CA ASP A 82 8.75 6.72 -6.10
C ASP A 82 7.81 5.82 -5.30
N ALA A 83 8.37 4.79 -4.66
CA ALA A 83 7.62 3.83 -3.85
C ALA A 83 7.01 4.47 -2.58
N GLY A 84 7.70 5.42 -1.96
CA GLY A 84 7.23 6.12 -0.76
C GLY A 84 6.04 7.04 -1.06
N PHE A 85 6.14 7.83 -2.13
CA PHE A 85 5.05 8.65 -2.63
C PHE A 85 3.84 7.78 -2.98
N ALA A 86 4.04 6.74 -3.78
CA ALA A 86 2.99 5.82 -4.19
C ALA A 86 2.28 5.18 -2.99
N ASN A 87 3.03 4.76 -1.96
CA ASN A 87 2.46 4.17 -0.75
C ASN A 87 1.57 5.15 0.00
N SER A 88 2.03 6.36 0.29
CA SER A 88 1.24 7.38 0.99
C SER A 88 0.05 7.87 0.17
N PHE A 89 0.26 8.19 -1.11
CA PHE A 89 -0.81 8.68 -1.97
C PHE A 89 -1.91 7.62 -2.16
N SER A 90 -1.53 6.37 -2.46
CA SER A 90 -2.48 5.26 -2.63
C SER A 90 -3.21 4.87 -1.35
N ALA A 91 -2.61 5.13 -0.18
CA ALA A 91 -3.21 4.84 1.11
C ALA A 91 -4.13 5.97 1.63
N GLN A 92 -4.36 7.04 0.85
CA GLN A 92 -5.24 8.15 1.21
C GLN A 92 -6.64 7.67 1.64
N THR A 93 -7.19 6.66 0.98
CA THR A 93 -8.52 6.11 1.24
C THR A 93 -8.51 4.81 2.05
N PHE A 94 -7.34 4.36 2.58
CA PHE A 94 -7.24 3.01 3.13
C PHE A 94 -8.12 2.79 4.35
N GLY A 95 -8.25 3.79 5.22
CA GLY A 95 -9.14 3.73 6.38
C GLY A 95 -10.63 3.69 6.05
N PHE A 96 -11.03 4.11 4.83
CA PHE A 96 -12.41 4.08 4.36
C PHE A 96 -12.87 2.68 3.91
N LYS A 97 -11.93 1.81 3.55
CA LYS A 97 -12.26 0.50 2.98
C LYS A 97 -13.20 -0.38 3.85
N PRO A 98 -13.10 -0.40 5.18
CA PRO A 98 -14.06 -1.10 6.02
C PRO A 98 -15.50 -0.57 5.91
N LEU A 99 -15.69 0.73 5.64
CA LEU A 99 -17.02 1.31 5.46
C LEU A 99 -17.71 0.76 4.21
N LEU A 100 -16.97 0.52 3.13
CA LEU A 100 -17.51 -0.11 1.92
C LEU A 100 -18.03 -1.53 2.14
N LEU A 101 -17.74 -2.14 3.29
CA LEU A 101 -18.18 -3.49 3.65
C LEU A 101 -19.30 -3.48 4.69
N GLU A 102 -19.24 -2.60 5.67
CA GLU A 102 -20.07 -2.65 6.87
C GLU A 102 -20.56 -1.25 7.33
N GLY A 103 -20.26 -0.17 6.59
CA GLY A 103 -20.68 1.19 6.93
C GLY A 103 -22.16 1.44 6.67
N THR A 104 -22.73 2.43 7.36
CA THR A 104 -24.07 2.94 7.05
C THR A 104 -24.01 3.88 5.84
N GLU A 105 -25.16 4.07 5.19
CA GLU A 105 -25.29 4.97 4.04
C GLU A 105 -24.91 6.42 4.42
N GLU A 106 -25.23 6.86 5.63
CA GLU A 106 -24.84 8.18 6.13
C GLU A 106 -23.33 8.30 6.28
N GLN A 107 -22.67 7.29 6.87
CA GLN A 107 -21.21 7.25 6.98
C GLN A 107 -20.55 7.27 5.60
N LEU A 108 -21.04 6.48 4.65
CA LEU A 108 -20.49 6.41 3.30
C LEU A 108 -20.57 7.76 2.59
N LYS A 109 -21.72 8.45 2.65
CA LYS A 109 -21.91 9.76 2.03
C LYS A 109 -21.07 10.86 2.69
N GLU A 110 -21.05 10.90 4.02
CA GLU A 110 -20.30 11.90 4.77
C GLU A 110 -18.82 11.79 4.50
N TYR A 111 -18.26 10.61 4.68
CA TYR A 111 -16.80 10.41 4.63
C TYR A 111 -16.27 10.23 3.22
N GLY A 112 -17.05 9.69 2.28
CA GLY A 112 -16.67 9.59 0.88
C GLY A 112 -16.41 10.97 0.26
N LYS A 113 -17.30 11.94 0.53
CA LYS A 113 -17.12 13.32 0.09
C LYS A 113 -15.82 13.95 0.63
N ARG A 114 -15.52 13.75 1.92
CA ARG A 114 -14.30 14.28 2.56
C ARG A 114 -13.01 13.72 1.88
N LEU A 115 -13.04 12.47 1.46
CA LEU A 115 -11.92 11.85 0.72
C LEU A 115 -11.77 12.40 -0.69
N ALA A 116 -12.88 12.63 -1.39
CA ALA A 116 -12.89 13.26 -2.71
C ALA A 116 -12.39 14.72 -2.67
N GLU A 117 -12.49 15.38 -1.51
CA GLU A 117 -11.96 16.72 -1.23
C GLU A 117 -10.50 16.71 -0.78
N GLY A 118 -9.85 15.53 -0.73
CA GLY A 118 -8.41 15.40 -0.46
C GLY A 118 -8.05 15.11 0.99
N GLN A 119 -9.00 14.80 1.88
CA GLN A 119 -8.65 14.36 3.22
C GLN A 119 -8.00 12.97 3.18
N PHE A 120 -7.12 12.71 4.13
CA PHE A 120 -6.46 11.43 4.31
C PHE A 120 -7.11 10.62 5.41
N TRP A 121 -7.26 9.32 5.20
CA TRP A 121 -7.84 8.40 6.17
C TRP A 121 -6.97 7.17 6.38
N SER A 122 -6.32 7.09 7.51
CA SER A 122 -5.44 5.97 7.88
C SER A 122 -6.17 4.80 8.53
N MET A 123 -5.61 3.61 8.33
CA MET A 123 -6.03 2.38 9.01
C MET A 123 -5.08 2.04 10.16
N CYS A 124 -5.58 1.95 11.38
CA CYS A 124 -4.81 1.74 12.61
C CYS A 124 -5.05 0.33 13.17
N ILE A 125 -4.31 -0.67 12.65
CA ILE A 125 -4.42 -2.08 13.07
C ILE A 125 -3.30 -2.44 14.07
N THR A 126 -2.05 -2.26 13.65
CA THR A 126 -0.84 -2.76 14.30
C THR A 126 -0.59 -2.09 15.65
N GLU A 127 -0.17 -2.88 16.63
CA GLU A 127 0.24 -2.42 17.95
C GLU A 127 1.64 -2.94 18.27
N PRO A 128 2.38 -2.36 19.24
CA PRO A 128 3.73 -2.80 19.59
C PRO A 128 3.87 -4.30 19.83
N GLN A 129 2.83 -4.95 20.36
CA GLN A 129 2.81 -6.39 20.67
C GLN A 129 1.96 -7.22 19.69
N SER A 130 1.33 -6.61 18.68
CA SER A 130 0.36 -7.26 17.78
C SER A 130 0.55 -6.81 16.33
N GLY A 131 1.35 -7.57 15.59
CA GLY A 131 1.52 -7.43 14.14
C GLY A 131 0.85 -8.58 13.39
N SER A 132 1.59 -9.69 13.16
CA SER A 132 1.06 -10.89 12.50
C SER A 132 -0.06 -11.57 13.33
N ASP A 133 -0.04 -11.44 14.64
CA ASP A 133 -1.12 -11.85 15.54
C ASP A 133 -2.15 -10.72 15.67
N ALA A 134 -2.80 -10.38 14.54
CA ALA A 134 -3.74 -9.26 14.44
C ALA A 134 -5.01 -9.41 15.31
N ALA A 135 -5.28 -10.60 15.84
CA ALA A 135 -6.37 -10.83 16.78
C ALA A 135 -6.01 -10.46 18.23
N ASN A 136 -4.74 -10.24 18.54
CA ASN A 136 -4.26 -9.94 19.89
C ASN A 136 -4.23 -8.43 20.22
N VAL A 137 -5.25 -7.71 19.74
CA VAL A 137 -5.43 -6.27 19.97
C VAL A 137 -5.57 -5.97 21.45
N LYS A 138 -4.80 -5.01 21.95
CA LYS A 138 -4.85 -4.52 23.35
C LYS A 138 -5.53 -3.15 23.50
N THR A 139 -5.63 -2.37 22.43
CA THR A 139 -6.45 -1.15 22.43
C THR A 139 -7.86 -1.50 22.88
N LYS A 140 -8.34 -0.83 23.92
CA LYS A 140 -9.64 -1.09 24.55
C LYS A 140 -10.66 -0.06 24.10
N ALA A 141 -11.90 -0.48 23.92
CA ALA A 141 -13.05 0.39 23.71
C ALA A 141 -14.12 0.01 24.75
N ARG A 142 -14.19 0.79 25.84
CA ARG A 142 -15.15 0.61 26.93
C ARG A 142 -16.41 1.42 26.64
N LYS A 143 -17.56 0.77 26.68
CA LYS A 143 -18.84 1.48 26.49
C LYS A 143 -19.12 2.40 27.69
N ASP A 144 -19.58 3.64 27.41
CA ASP A 144 -19.93 4.68 28.41
C ASP A 144 -21.16 5.47 27.94
N GLY A 145 -22.34 5.04 28.36
CA GLY A 145 -23.61 5.55 27.85
C GLY A 145 -23.77 5.25 26.34
N ASP A 146 -23.97 6.32 25.57
CA ASP A 146 -24.10 6.26 24.10
C ASP A 146 -22.77 6.41 23.39
N ASP A 147 -21.65 6.43 24.13
CA ASP A 147 -20.30 6.57 23.59
C ASP A 147 -19.42 5.36 23.91
N TYR A 148 -18.21 5.38 23.35
CA TYR A 148 -17.10 4.51 23.74
C TYR A 148 -15.90 5.35 24.17
N ILE A 149 -15.22 4.88 25.20
CA ILE A 149 -13.93 5.44 25.65
C ILE A 149 -12.84 4.51 25.14
N ILE A 150 -11.95 5.05 24.30
CA ILE A 150 -10.93 4.27 23.61
C ILE A 150 -9.55 4.65 24.11
N SER A 151 -8.77 3.64 24.55
CA SER A 151 -7.39 3.82 25.01
C SER A 151 -6.48 2.74 24.44
N GLY A 152 -5.29 3.14 23.96
CA GLY A 152 -4.27 2.23 23.41
C GLY A 152 -3.28 2.94 22.50
N ASN A 153 -2.35 2.17 21.95
CA ASN A 153 -1.31 2.67 21.07
C ASN A 153 -1.28 1.88 19.76
N LYS A 154 -1.21 2.59 18.64
CA LYS A 154 -1.04 2.02 17.31
C LYS A 154 0.33 2.43 16.75
N CYS A 155 0.99 1.52 16.04
CA CYS A 155 2.29 1.77 15.44
C CYS A 155 2.31 1.44 13.94
N PHE A 156 3.30 1.98 13.23
CA PHE A 156 3.44 1.83 11.79
C PHE A 156 2.20 2.26 11.00
N VAL A 157 1.55 3.34 11.44
CA VAL A 157 0.36 3.89 10.79
C VAL A 157 0.79 4.72 9.59
N THR A 158 0.58 4.20 8.39
CA THR A 158 0.80 4.94 7.14
C THR A 158 -0.09 6.17 7.11
N ASN A 159 0.49 7.32 6.76
CA ASN A 159 -0.13 8.63 6.76
C ASN A 159 -0.58 9.13 8.15
N GLY A 160 -0.19 8.49 9.25
CA GLY A 160 -0.68 8.87 10.58
C GLY A 160 -0.40 10.33 10.96
N GLY A 161 0.71 10.90 10.47
CA GLY A 161 1.05 12.31 10.69
C GLY A 161 0.28 13.31 9.83
N ILE A 162 -0.26 12.88 8.70
CA ILE A 162 -0.94 13.73 7.72
C ILE A 162 -2.43 13.43 7.56
N SER A 163 -2.95 12.36 8.18
CA SER A 163 -4.37 11.99 8.11
C SER A 163 -5.24 12.84 9.01
N ASP A 164 -6.45 13.08 8.53
CA ASP A 164 -7.52 13.74 9.28
C ASP A 164 -8.39 12.72 10.04
N LEU A 165 -8.43 11.49 9.53
CA LEU A 165 -9.30 10.41 9.98
C LEU A 165 -8.51 9.12 10.22
N PHE A 166 -8.93 8.36 11.22
CA PHE A 166 -8.38 7.08 11.60
C PHE A 166 -9.48 6.04 11.75
N THR A 167 -9.37 4.90 11.06
CA THR A 167 -10.13 3.70 11.42
C THR A 167 -9.29 2.90 12.42
N VAL A 168 -9.76 2.88 13.65
CA VAL A 168 -9.07 2.25 14.77
C VAL A 168 -9.69 0.90 15.12
N VAL A 169 -8.84 -0.11 15.18
CA VAL A 169 -9.18 -1.45 15.65
C VAL A 169 -9.09 -1.49 17.16
N ALA A 170 -10.19 -1.79 17.84
CA ALA A 170 -10.23 -1.83 19.31
C ALA A 170 -11.05 -3.00 19.83
N ARG A 171 -10.74 -3.46 21.04
CA ARG A 171 -11.42 -4.54 21.72
C ARG A 171 -12.57 -4.00 22.56
N THR A 172 -13.79 -4.36 22.16
CA THR A 172 -15.04 -4.02 22.87
C THR A 172 -15.45 -5.10 23.87
N ASP A 173 -15.06 -6.37 23.65
CA ASP A 173 -15.37 -7.49 24.54
C ASP A 173 -14.13 -8.39 24.70
N PRO A 174 -13.50 -8.37 25.88
CA PRO A 174 -12.28 -9.16 26.13
C PRO A 174 -12.53 -10.67 26.15
N ASP A 175 -13.74 -11.12 26.43
CA ASP A 175 -14.06 -12.54 26.63
C ASP A 175 -14.37 -13.27 25.30
N LYS A 176 -14.61 -12.51 24.22
CA LYS A 176 -14.97 -13.05 22.90
C LYS A 176 -13.81 -13.20 21.94
N GLY A 177 -12.57 -13.08 22.39
CA GLY A 177 -11.38 -13.25 21.53
C GLY A 177 -11.44 -12.34 20.28
N LYS A 178 -11.32 -12.89 19.09
CA LYS A 178 -11.39 -12.14 17.81
C LYS A 178 -12.78 -11.55 17.54
N ASP A 179 -13.84 -12.18 18.05
CA ASP A 179 -15.22 -11.75 17.87
C ASP A 179 -15.63 -10.66 18.91
N GLY A 180 -14.67 -10.21 19.71
CA GLY A 180 -14.78 -9.04 20.58
C GLY A 180 -14.06 -7.80 20.05
N ILE A 181 -13.66 -7.78 18.78
CA ILE A 181 -12.96 -6.68 18.12
C ILE A 181 -13.93 -5.87 17.26
N SER A 182 -13.90 -4.54 17.41
CA SER A 182 -14.72 -3.59 16.65
C SER A 182 -13.88 -2.51 15.99
N LEU A 183 -14.46 -1.78 15.05
CA LEU A 183 -13.82 -0.70 14.31
C LEU A 183 -14.47 0.62 14.63
N PHE A 184 -13.67 1.67 14.78
CA PHE A 184 -14.14 3.00 15.12
C PHE A 184 -13.51 4.05 14.21
N ILE A 185 -14.32 5.03 13.78
CA ILE A 185 -13.86 6.24 13.12
C ILE A 185 -13.46 7.24 14.21
N ILE A 186 -12.20 7.64 14.20
CA ILE A 186 -11.66 8.65 15.11
C ILE A 186 -11.12 9.80 14.27
N GLU A 187 -11.49 11.03 14.62
CA GLU A 187 -10.95 12.24 14.01
C GLU A 187 -9.68 12.67 14.73
N LYS A 188 -8.74 13.25 13.99
CA LYS A 188 -7.44 13.69 14.50
C LYS A 188 -7.56 14.64 15.69
N ASP A 189 -8.54 15.53 15.63
CA ASP A 189 -8.71 16.61 16.62
C ASP A 189 -9.54 16.19 17.84
N MET A 190 -9.96 14.93 17.94
CA MET A 190 -10.66 14.44 19.15
C MET A 190 -9.71 14.51 20.35
N PRO A 191 -10.19 15.03 21.52
CA PRO A 191 -9.40 15.05 22.74
C PRO A 191 -8.87 13.66 23.10
N GLY A 192 -7.58 13.58 23.45
CA GLY A 192 -6.91 12.33 23.77
C GLY A 192 -6.22 11.64 22.59
N VAL A 193 -6.37 12.14 21.36
CA VAL A 193 -5.60 11.67 20.20
C VAL A 193 -4.25 12.38 20.17
N SER A 194 -3.17 11.61 20.06
CA SER A 194 -1.82 12.13 19.91
C SER A 194 -1.09 11.39 18.80
N ILE A 195 -0.41 12.17 17.96
CA ILE A 195 0.43 11.64 16.87
C ILE A 195 1.87 11.57 17.34
N GLY A 196 2.44 10.39 17.26
CA GLY A 196 3.82 10.14 17.65
C GLY A 196 4.84 10.60 16.61
N LYS A 197 6.10 10.29 16.90
CA LYS A 197 7.22 10.59 16.03
C LYS A 197 7.12 9.81 14.72
N GLU A 198 7.55 10.44 13.64
CA GLU A 198 7.70 9.75 12.35
C GLU A 198 8.80 8.68 12.41
N GLU A 199 8.52 7.51 11.85
CA GLU A 199 9.40 6.36 11.84
C GLU A 199 10.61 6.59 10.92
N ASN A 200 11.81 6.35 11.43
CA ASN A 200 13.03 6.37 10.64
C ASN A 200 13.21 5.02 9.93
N LYS A 201 12.63 4.90 8.74
CA LYS A 201 12.55 3.65 7.99
C LYS A 201 13.77 3.38 7.12
N MET A 202 14.00 2.12 6.79
CA MET A 202 15.01 1.66 5.83
C MET A 202 14.71 2.17 4.42
N GLY A 203 13.47 2.01 3.94
CA GLY A 203 12.99 2.38 2.61
C GLY A 203 11.62 3.03 2.67
N ILE A 204 11.04 3.31 1.50
CA ILE A 204 9.80 4.11 1.37
C ILE A 204 9.82 5.34 2.26
N ARG A 205 10.95 6.01 2.32
CA ARG A 205 11.20 7.11 3.26
C ARG A 205 10.35 8.34 2.96
N GLY A 206 9.92 8.50 1.70
CA GLY A 206 8.92 9.49 1.29
C GLY A 206 7.48 9.19 1.74
N SER A 207 7.24 8.06 2.42
CA SER A 207 5.91 7.73 2.97
C SER A 207 5.85 8.11 4.44
N ASN A 208 4.94 9.02 4.82
CA ASN A 208 4.69 9.33 6.23
C ASN A 208 4.21 8.09 6.99
N THR A 209 4.82 7.79 8.13
CA THR A 209 4.47 6.64 8.97
C THR A 209 4.72 7.00 10.43
N THR A 210 3.71 6.90 11.30
CA THR A 210 3.82 7.32 12.69
C THR A 210 3.16 6.34 13.65
N GLU A 211 3.35 6.57 14.95
CA GLU A 211 2.53 6.01 16.00
C GLU A 211 1.30 6.90 16.24
N ILE A 212 0.21 6.30 16.72
CA ILE A 212 -1.00 6.99 17.19
C ILE A 212 -1.30 6.53 18.62
N ALA A 213 -1.27 7.45 19.56
CA ALA A 213 -1.68 7.20 20.94
C ALA A 213 -3.10 7.71 21.19
N LEU A 214 -3.88 6.90 21.89
CA LEU A 214 -5.27 7.17 22.26
C LEU A 214 -5.35 7.11 23.78
N ASP A 215 -5.65 8.24 24.42
CA ASP A 215 -5.76 8.38 25.85
C ASP A 215 -7.18 8.82 26.23
N GLU A 216 -8.01 7.84 26.63
CA GLU A 216 -9.41 8.03 27.00
C GLU A 216 -10.23 8.82 25.96
N VAL A 217 -10.00 8.56 24.67
CA VAL A 217 -10.70 9.22 23.56
C VAL A 217 -12.18 8.87 23.60
N ARG A 218 -13.04 9.88 23.75
CA ARG A 218 -14.50 9.71 23.72
C ARG A 218 -15.01 9.70 22.28
N VAL A 219 -15.56 8.58 21.87
CA VAL A 219 -16.02 8.32 20.50
C VAL A 219 -17.50 7.99 20.50
N PRO A 220 -18.36 8.75 19.81
CA PRO A 220 -19.78 8.44 19.69
C PRO A 220 -20.02 7.05 19.09
N ALA A 221 -21.03 6.33 19.58
CA ALA A 221 -21.36 4.99 19.06
C ALA A 221 -21.68 4.99 17.55
N ARG A 222 -22.17 6.11 17.01
CA ARG A 222 -22.40 6.27 15.57
C ARG A 222 -21.12 6.23 14.72
N ASN A 223 -19.96 6.40 15.34
CA ASN A 223 -18.64 6.28 14.68
C ASN A 223 -18.13 4.83 14.65
N MET A 224 -18.88 3.86 15.17
CA MET A 224 -18.57 2.45 14.99
C MET A 224 -18.88 2.03 13.55
N ILE A 225 -18.00 1.24 12.96
CA ILE A 225 -18.18 0.66 11.64
C ILE A 225 -18.72 -0.77 11.81
N GLY A 226 -19.91 -1.02 11.30
CA GLY A 226 -20.59 -2.30 11.44
C GLY A 226 -21.12 -2.56 12.85
N ALA A 227 -21.42 -3.83 13.16
CA ALA A 227 -21.89 -4.26 14.46
C ALA A 227 -20.74 -4.50 15.45
N PRO A 228 -20.97 -4.39 16.78
CA PRO A 228 -19.98 -4.76 17.79
C PRO A 228 -19.45 -6.18 17.56
N GLY A 229 -18.14 -6.34 17.56
CA GLY A 229 -17.47 -7.66 17.39
C GLY A 229 -17.24 -8.10 15.96
N THR A 230 -17.69 -7.37 14.95
CA THR A 230 -17.47 -7.72 13.53
C THR A 230 -16.11 -7.25 12.98
N GLY A 231 -15.39 -6.42 13.73
CA GLY A 231 -14.20 -5.71 13.24
C GLY A 231 -13.11 -6.61 12.69
N PHE A 232 -12.81 -7.73 13.33
CA PHE A 232 -11.78 -8.67 12.83
C PHE A 232 -12.18 -9.30 11.48
N SER A 233 -13.42 -9.75 11.36
CA SER A 233 -13.93 -10.35 10.11
C SER A 233 -13.93 -9.32 8.97
N THR A 234 -14.31 -8.08 9.27
CA THR A 234 -14.31 -6.96 8.30
C THR A 234 -12.91 -6.66 7.80
N ILE A 235 -11.90 -6.61 8.69
CA ILE A 235 -10.49 -6.43 8.29
C ILE A 235 -10.03 -7.57 7.37
N MET A 236 -10.35 -8.82 7.70
CA MET A 236 -9.93 -9.96 6.87
C MET A 236 -10.55 -9.92 5.47
N LYS A 237 -11.84 -9.56 5.35
CA LYS A 237 -12.51 -9.32 4.06
C LYS A 237 -11.87 -8.15 3.30
N MET A 238 -11.60 -7.04 3.98
CA MET A 238 -10.94 -5.87 3.41
C MET A 238 -9.57 -6.24 2.83
N LEU A 239 -8.72 -6.91 3.61
CA LEU A 239 -7.39 -7.30 3.17
C LEU A 239 -7.42 -8.28 1.98
N ALA A 240 -8.38 -9.20 1.92
CA ALA A 240 -8.56 -10.06 0.75
C ALA A 240 -8.87 -9.26 -0.52
N ARG A 241 -9.65 -8.18 -0.39
CA ARG A 241 -10.03 -7.30 -1.49
C ARG A 241 -8.89 -6.36 -1.93
N THR A 242 -8.06 -5.86 -0.98
CA THR A 242 -7.08 -4.81 -1.26
C THR A 242 -5.68 -5.34 -1.64
N ARG A 243 -5.38 -6.62 -1.45
CA ARG A 243 -4.06 -7.19 -1.74
C ARG A 243 -3.56 -6.96 -3.18
N PRO A 244 -4.38 -7.11 -4.25
CA PRO A 244 -3.89 -6.82 -5.61
C PRO A 244 -3.40 -5.39 -5.75
N THR A 245 -4.20 -4.42 -5.33
CA THR A 245 -3.84 -3.00 -5.40
C THR A 245 -2.67 -2.65 -4.48
N GLY A 246 -2.54 -3.33 -3.33
CA GLY A 246 -1.43 -3.15 -2.39
C GLY A 246 -0.09 -3.67 -2.93
N MET A 247 -0.10 -4.62 -3.89
CA MET A 247 1.13 -5.16 -4.50
C MET A 247 1.48 -4.50 -5.85
N ALA A 248 0.58 -3.75 -6.45
CA ALA A 248 0.85 -3.06 -7.71
C ALA A 248 2.05 -2.10 -7.64
N PRO A 249 2.26 -1.32 -6.56
CA PRO A 249 3.45 -0.48 -6.41
C PRO A 249 4.76 -1.26 -6.52
N ALA A 250 4.82 -2.51 -6.05
CA ALA A 250 6.04 -3.33 -6.15
C ALA A 250 6.46 -3.51 -7.61
N VAL A 251 5.51 -3.77 -8.51
CA VAL A 251 5.81 -3.96 -9.95
C VAL A 251 6.39 -2.69 -10.56
N GLY A 252 5.89 -1.51 -10.20
CA GLY A 252 6.45 -0.22 -10.63
C GLY A 252 7.92 -0.05 -10.21
N VAL A 253 8.25 -0.42 -8.97
CA VAL A 253 9.64 -0.42 -8.47
C VAL A 253 10.51 -1.41 -9.27
N GLY A 254 9.99 -2.62 -9.53
CA GLY A 254 10.68 -3.63 -10.34
C GLY A 254 10.93 -3.16 -11.77
N GLN A 255 9.95 -2.51 -12.40
CA GLN A 255 10.11 -1.94 -13.75
C GLN A 255 11.18 -0.85 -13.77
N ARG A 256 11.16 0.06 -12.81
CA ARG A 256 12.19 1.12 -12.73
C ARG A 256 13.59 0.54 -12.57
N ALA A 257 13.74 -0.50 -11.75
CA ALA A 257 15.00 -1.20 -11.55
C ALA A 257 15.50 -1.88 -12.84
N LEU A 258 14.60 -2.53 -13.57
CA LEU A 258 14.91 -3.17 -14.85
C LEU A 258 15.31 -2.13 -15.91
N ASP A 259 14.60 -1.03 -16.03
CA ASP A 259 14.90 0.04 -17.00
C ASP A 259 16.29 0.63 -16.74
N TYR A 260 16.65 0.89 -15.49
CA TYR A 260 18.02 1.30 -15.13
C TYR A 260 19.06 0.25 -15.49
N ALA A 261 18.79 -1.03 -15.26
CA ALA A 261 19.72 -2.10 -15.61
C ALA A 261 19.92 -2.22 -17.10
N ILE A 262 18.85 -2.07 -17.90
CA ILE A 262 18.91 -2.08 -19.38
C ILE A 262 19.74 -0.90 -19.88
N ASP A 263 19.43 0.31 -19.42
CA ASP A 263 20.17 1.52 -19.83
C ASP A 263 21.66 1.39 -19.50
N TYR A 264 21.99 0.92 -18.30
CA TYR A 264 23.37 0.72 -17.90
C TYR A 264 24.08 -0.33 -18.76
N CYS A 265 23.43 -1.44 -19.09
CA CYS A 265 23.97 -2.46 -19.99
C CYS A 265 24.22 -1.94 -21.41
N GLN A 266 23.38 -1.02 -21.88
CA GLN A 266 23.53 -0.39 -23.20
C GLN A 266 24.62 0.67 -23.23
N ASN A 267 24.94 1.31 -22.10
CA ASN A 267 25.86 2.45 -22.05
C ASN A 267 27.23 2.11 -21.46
N ARG A 268 27.31 1.26 -20.45
CA ARG A 268 28.58 0.89 -19.78
C ARG A 268 29.48 0.03 -20.67
N THR A 269 30.75 0.38 -20.72
CA THR A 269 31.78 -0.40 -21.44
C THR A 269 32.75 -1.05 -20.45
N ALA A 270 33.02 -2.33 -20.63
CA ALA A 270 34.06 -3.10 -19.95
C ALA A 270 34.64 -4.16 -20.88
N PHE A 271 35.91 -4.52 -20.72
CA PHE A 271 36.61 -5.49 -21.57
C PHE A 271 36.47 -5.17 -23.04
N GLY A 272 36.55 -3.87 -23.42
CA GLY A 272 36.53 -3.39 -24.80
C GLY A 272 35.16 -3.41 -25.49
N LYS A 273 34.07 -3.73 -24.82
CA LYS A 273 32.72 -3.74 -25.41
C LYS A 273 31.65 -3.31 -24.41
N LYS A 274 30.45 -2.94 -24.92
CA LYS A 274 29.28 -2.68 -24.07
C LYS A 274 28.94 -3.92 -23.21
N ILE A 275 28.65 -3.73 -21.91
CA ILE A 275 28.43 -4.88 -21.02
C ILE A 275 27.18 -5.69 -21.39
N GLY A 276 26.17 -5.08 -22.02
CA GLY A 276 24.98 -5.77 -22.55
C GLY A 276 25.29 -6.80 -23.67
N LYS A 277 26.54 -6.84 -24.18
CA LYS A 277 26.99 -7.89 -25.10
C LYS A 277 27.48 -9.18 -24.41
N PHE A 278 27.52 -9.19 -23.07
CA PHE A 278 27.86 -10.40 -22.34
C PHE A 278 26.59 -11.24 -22.11
N GLU A 279 26.59 -12.48 -22.56
CA GLU A 279 25.47 -13.41 -22.51
C GLU A 279 24.93 -13.59 -21.08
N GLY A 280 25.80 -13.70 -20.07
CA GLY A 280 25.41 -13.80 -18.66
C GLY A 280 24.62 -12.59 -18.14
N LEU A 281 24.83 -11.37 -18.69
CA LEU A 281 24.02 -10.20 -18.35
C LEU A 281 22.68 -10.20 -19.10
N GLN A 282 22.67 -10.67 -20.35
CA GLN A 282 21.43 -10.84 -21.11
C GLN A 282 20.49 -11.84 -20.43
N PHE A 283 21.01 -12.95 -19.90
CA PHE A 283 20.22 -13.92 -19.13
C PHE A 283 19.67 -13.29 -17.86
N LYS A 284 20.44 -12.50 -17.13
CA LYS A 284 19.93 -11.77 -15.95
C LYS A 284 18.79 -10.82 -16.28
N LEU A 285 18.92 -10.03 -17.36
CA LEU A 285 17.85 -9.12 -17.80
C LEU A 285 16.60 -9.90 -18.24
N ALA A 286 16.76 -11.03 -18.93
CA ALA A 286 15.66 -11.90 -19.30
C ALA A 286 14.94 -12.50 -18.09
N ASP A 287 15.68 -12.95 -17.06
CA ASP A 287 15.10 -13.47 -15.82
C ASP A 287 14.34 -12.39 -15.04
N MET A 288 14.84 -11.14 -15.03
CA MET A 288 14.17 -10.00 -14.43
C MET A 288 12.85 -9.70 -15.16
N GLU A 289 12.85 -9.66 -16.48
CA GLU A 289 11.67 -9.44 -17.32
C GLU A 289 10.62 -10.53 -17.13
N ILE A 290 11.02 -11.82 -17.14
CA ILE A 290 10.12 -12.96 -16.89
C ILE A 290 9.40 -12.82 -15.55
N LYS A 291 10.13 -12.45 -14.49
CA LYS A 291 9.54 -12.24 -13.15
C LYS A 291 8.57 -11.07 -13.15
N LEU A 292 8.90 -9.98 -13.84
CA LEU A 292 8.09 -8.78 -13.90
C LEU A 292 6.77 -9.04 -14.64
N GLU A 293 6.83 -9.63 -15.83
CA GLU A 293 5.65 -9.99 -16.63
C GLU A 293 4.76 -11.02 -15.91
N THR A 294 5.37 -12.01 -15.24
CA THR A 294 4.62 -12.97 -14.41
C THR A 294 3.92 -12.27 -13.25
N SER A 295 4.59 -11.29 -12.62
CA SER A 295 4.01 -10.48 -11.53
C SER A 295 2.79 -9.68 -12.02
N ARG A 296 2.89 -9.04 -13.19
CA ARG A 296 1.77 -8.30 -13.81
C ARG A 296 0.60 -9.21 -14.13
N ALA A 297 0.86 -10.35 -14.77
CA ALA A 297 -0.18 -11.30 -15.13
C ALA A 297 -0.95 -11.79 -13.88
N GLN A 298 -0.24 -12.09 -12.81
CA GLN A 298 -0.86 -12.54 -11.55
C GLN A 298 -1.64 -11.42 -10.86
N LEU A 299 -1.14 -10.17 -10.87
CA LEU A 299 -1.86 -9.01 -10.35
C LEU A 299 -3.13 -8.74 -11.14
N GLN A 300 -3.09 -8.78 -12.48
CA GLN A 300 -4.26 -8.57 -13.32
C GLN A 300 -5.31 -9.66 -13.10
N TYR A 301 -4.90 -10.92 -13.00
CA TYR A 301 -5.81 -12.02 -12.65
C TYR A 301 -6.48 -11.78 -11.28
N ALA A 302 -5.72 -11.41 -10.27
CA ALA A 302 -6.26 -11.12 -8.94
C ALA A 302 -7.21 -9.90 -8.96
N ALA A 303 -6.88 -8.84 -9.72
CA ALA A 303 -7.71 -7.66 -9.89
C ALA A 303 -9.06 -7.99 -10.57
N GLN A 304 -9.03 -8.79 -11.64
CA GLN A 304 -10.24 -9.26 -12.33
C GLN A 304 -11.18 -10.03 -11.41
N LEU A 305 -10.65 -10.88 -10.54
CA LEU A 305 -11.48 -11.59 -9.55
C LEU A 305 -12.14 -10.62 -8.58
N VAL A 306 -11.39 -9.62 -8.09
CA VAL A 306 -11.97 -8.61 -7.17
C VAL A 306 -13.06 -7.79 -7.86
N ASP A 307 -12.86 -7.37 -9.12
CA ASP A 307 -13.87 -6.64 -9.90
C ASP A 307 -15.11 -7.50 -10.19
N ALA A 308 -14.94 -8.81 -10.30
CA ALA A 308 -16.05 -9.78 -10.39
C ALA A 308 -16.72 -10.10 -9.03
N GLY A 309 -16.29 -9.46 -7.93
CA GLY A 309 -16.82 -9.69 -6.58
C GLY A 309 -16.30 -10.97 -5.93
N ILE A 310 -15.25 -11.59 -6.48
CA ILE A 310 -14.62 -12.82 -5.98
C ILE A 310 -13.38 -12.48 -5.16
N TYR A 311 -13.47 -12.66 -3.85
CA TYR A 311 -12.38 -12.36 -2.91
C TYR A 311 -11.66 -13.63 -2.48
N ASP A 312 -10.85 -14.19 -3.39
CA ASP A 312 -10.10 -15.43 -3.13
C ASP A 312 -8.84 -15.15 -2.32
N THR A 313 -8.84 -15.63 -1.07
CA THR A 313 -7.73 -15.48 -0.15
C THR A 313 -6.47 -16.20 -0.63
N MET A 314 -6.59 -17.32 -1.35
CA MET A 314 -5.43 -18.06 -1.86
C MET A 314 -4.79 -17.31 -3.01
N VAL A 315 -5.58 -16.76 -3.95
CA VAL A 315 -5.07 -15.94 -5.04
C VAL A 315 -4.40 -14.68 -4.47
N GLY A 316 -5.04 -13.97 -3.54
CA GLY A 316 -4.46 -12.80 -2.91
C GLY A 316 -3.14 -13.10 -2.17
N SER A 317 -3.07 -14.23 -1.44
CA SER A 317 -1.87 -14.63 -0.71
C SER A 317 -0.73 -15.08 -1.63
N SER A 318 -1.02 -15.83 -2.70
CA SER A 318 0.00 -16.24 -3.69
C SER A 318 0.55 -15.02 -4.45
N THR A 319 -0.34 -14.13 -4.90
CA THR A 319 0.04 -12.88 -5.57
C THR A 319 0.99 -12.05 -4.72
N LYS A 320 0.61 -11.79 -3.46
CA LYS A 320 1.41 -11.01 -2.53
C LYS A 320 2.79 -11.61 -2.30
N THR A 321 2.85 -12.92 -2.08
CA THR A 321 4.11 -13.62 -1.83
C THR A 321 5.02 -13.60 -3.05
N PHE A 322 4.49 -13.99 -4.21
CA PHE A 322 5.28 -14.07 -5.43
C PHE A 322 5.79 -12.68 -5.86
N VAL A 323 4.90 -11.69 -5.98
CA VAL A 323 5.26 -10.35 -6.48
C VAL A 323 6.30 -9.70 -5.59
N SER A 324 6.13 -9.76 -4.27
CA SER A 324 7.08 -9.12 -3.34
C SER A 324 8.48 -9.72 -3.38
N GLU A 325 8.60 -11.05 -3.55
CA GLU A 325 9.89 -11.73 -3.66
C GLU A 325 10.53 -11.53 -5.03
N ALA A 326 9.74 -11.61 -6.10
CA ALA A 326 10.20 -11.36 -7.46
C ALA A 326 10.78 -9.96 -7.62
N VAL A 327 10.06 -8.95 -7.13
CA VAL A 327 10.50 -7.55 -7.25
C VAL A 327 11.75 -7.27 -6.42
N LEU A 328 11.85 -7.80 -5.21
CA LEU A 328 13.07 -7.65 -4.41
C LEU A 328 14.28 -8.29 -5.14
N ASP A 329 14.11 -9.46 -5.75
CA ASP A 329 15.18 -10.06 -6.54
C ASP A 329 15.52 -9.24 -7.79
N ILE A 330 14.54 -8.69 -8.50
CA ILE A 330 14.77 -7.77 -9.63
C ILE A 330 15.64 -6.59 -9.19
N CYS A 331 15.30 -5.93 -8.08
CA CYS A 331 16.07 -4.80 -7.56
C CYS A 331 17.52 -5.21 -7.19
N LEU A 332 17.70 -6.38 -6.57
CA LEU A 332 19.03 -6.91 -6.23
C LEU A 332 19.85 -7.24 -7.49
N GLN A 333 19.24 -7.81 -8.52
CA GLN A 333 19.94 -8.08 -9.78
C GLN A 333 20.29 -6.78 -10.51
N ALA A 334 19.42 -5.79 -10.54
CA ALA A 334 19.71 -4.47 -11.10
C ALA A 334 20.88 -3.80 -10.37
N GLN A 335 20.88 -3.81 -9.05
CA GLN A 335 21.98 -3.31 -8.23
C GLN A 335 23.28 -4.04 -8.53
N GLN A 336 23.25 -5.37 -8.66
CA GLN A 336 24.42 -6.19 -8.98
C GLN A 336 24.99 -5.87 -10.37
N ILE A 337 24.15 -5.56 -11.37
CA ILE A 337 24.57 -5.17 -12.71
C ILE A 337 25.36 -3.85 -12.68
N TYR A 338 24.99 -2.92 -11.82
CA TYR A 338 25.73 -1.65 -11.61
C TYR A 338 27.06 -1.84 -10.87
N GLY A 339 27.28 -2.99 -10.23
CA GLY A 339 28.49 -3.25 -9.45
C GLY A 339 28.65 -2.25 -8.31
N GLY A 340 29.88 -1.71 -8.11
CA GLY A 340 30.15 -0.74 -7.05
C GLY A 340 29.28 0.52 -7.09
N TYR A 341 28.91 0.97 -8.27
CA TYR A 341 28.00 2.11 -8.44
C TYR A 341 26.57 1.82 -7.92
N GLY A 342 26.11 0.59 -8.04
CA GLY A 342 24.78 0.20 -7.49
C GLY A 342 24.73 0.22 -5.96
N TYR A 343 25.87 0.27 -5.28
CA TYR A 343 25.99 0.36 -3.82
C TYR A 343 26.15 1.80 -3.31
N SER A 344 26.37 2.76 -4.21
CA SER A 344 26.49 4.18 -3.89
C SER A 344 25.12 4.89 -3.93
N LYS A 345 24.88 5.78 -2.97
CA LYS A 345 23.70 6.66 -2.95
C LYS A 345 23.63 7.65 -4.11
N GLU A 346 24.71 7.83 -4.86
CA GLU A 346 24.73 8.64 -6.07
C GLU A 346 23.91 8.01 -7.22
N TYR A 347 23.55 6.73 -7.09
CA TYR A 347 22.75 5.97 -8.03
C TYR A 347 21.48 5.42 -7.35
N PRO A 348 20.37 5.30 -8.07
CA PRO A 348 19.06 5.02 -7.43
C PRO A 348 18.88 3.56 -6.99
N LEU A 349 19.78 2.63 -7.35
CA LEU A 349 19.56 1.19 -7.17
C LEU A 349 19.52 0.76 -5.71
N GLU A 350 20.36 1.35 -4.85
CA GLU A 350 20.37 1.04 -3.43
C GLU A 350 19.04 1.43 -2.77
N LYS A 351 18.45 2.56 -3.21
CA LYS A 351 17.12 3.01 -2.76
C LYS A 351 16.04 2.02 -3.18
N LEU A 352 16.03 1.57 -4.44
CA LEU A 352 15.05 0.61 -4.94
C LEU A 352 15.09 -0.72 -4.17
N VAL A 353 16.28 -1.19 -3.77
CA VAL A 353 16.43 -2.37 -2.90
C VAL A 353 15.83 -2.12 -1.52
N ARG A 354 16.10 -0.95 -0.90
CA ARG A 354 15.53 -0.59 0.40
C ARG A 354 14.01 -0.50 0.33
N ASP A 355 13.48 0.11 -0.70
CA ASP A 355 12.04 0.26 -0.92
C ASP A 355 11.36 -1.09 -1.19
N ALA A 356 11.95 -1.93 -2.04
CA ALA A 356 11.38 -3.24 -2.36
C ALA A 356 11.26 -4.17 -1.14
N ARG A 357 12.10 -3.98 -0.11
CA ARG A 357 12.11 -4.86 1.05
C ARG A 357 10.79 -4.85 1.84
N ILE A 358 10.06 -3.72 1.87
CA ILE A 358 8.83 -3.60 2.66
C ILE A 358 7.71 -4.52 2.14
N TYR A 359 7.67 -4.77 0.83
CA TYR A 359 6.57 -5.53 0.22
C TYR A 359 6.44 -6.96 0.74
N SER A 360 7.51 -7.57 1.27
CA SER A 360 7.44 -8.88 1.91
C SER A 360 7.05 -8.83 3.39
N ILE A 361 6.95 -7.64 4.00
CA ILE A 361 6.68 -7.43 5.42
C ILE A 361 5.25 -6.97 5.68
N TYR A 362 4.84 -5.86 5.08
CA TYR A 362 3.51 -5.27 5.33
C TYR A 362 2.38 -6.01 4.60
N GLU A 363 1.12 -5.65 4.83
CA GLU A 363 -0.07 -6.36 4.29
C GLU A 363 -0.15 -7.84 4.71
N GLY A 364 0.48 -8.15 5.85
CA GLY A 364 0.71 -9.50 6.34
C GLY A 364 1.98 -10.13 5.74
N SER A 365 2.94 -10.50 6.60
CA SER A 365 4.24 -11.02 6.14
C SER A 365 4.10 -12.23 5.21
N ASN A 366 5.12 -12.47 4.39
CA ASN A 366 5.12 -13.60 3.45
C ASN A 366 4.97 -14.94 4.15
N GLU A 367 5.41 -15.06 5.40
CA GLU A 367 5.22 -16.24 6.25
C GLU A 367 3.74 -16.46 6.57
N ILE A 368 3.01 -15.38 6.90
CA ILE A 368 1.56 -15.44 7.13
C ILE A 368 0.82 -15.82 5.85
N GLN A 369 1.23 -15.27 4.69
CA GLN A 369 0.63 -15.66 3.41
C GLN A 369 0.86 -17.15 3.10
N ARG A 370 2.08 -17.67 3.32
CA ARG A 370 2.39 -19.09 3.17
C ARG A 370 1.61 -19.97 4.14
N TYR A 371 1.45 -19.51 5.40
CA TYR A 371 0.61 -20.21 6.37
C TYR A 371 -0.85 -20.31 5.91
N ILE A 372 -1.42 -19.21 5.40
CA ILE A 372 -2.78 -19.19 4.84
C ILE A 372 -2.89 -20.18 3.67
N LEU A 373 -1.96 -20.12 2.70
CA LEU A 373 -1.93 -21.02 1.56
C LEU A 373 -1.83 -22.50 1.98
N GLY A 374 -0.81 -22.81 2.79
CA GLY A 374 -0.55 -24.18 3.24
C GLY A 374 -1.73 -24.78 3.99
N ARG A 375 -2.33 -24.01 4.90
CA ARG A 375 -3.50 -24.46 5.66
C ARG A 375 -4.72 -24.73 4.77
N ASN A 376 -4.96 -23.92 3.75
CA ASN A 376 -6.06 -24.13 2.82
C ASN A 376 -5.81 -25.34 1.92
N LEU A 377 -4.57 -25.59 1.49
CA LEU A 377 -4.21 -26.74 0.67
C LEU A 377 -4.37 -28.08 1.39
N VAL A 378 -3.95 -28.14 2.66
CA VAL A 378 -4.04 -29.39 3.45
C VAL A 378 -5.40 -29.59 4.14
N GLY A 379 -6.24 -28.54 4.18
CA GLY A 379 -7.52 -28.56 4.88
C GLY A 379 -7.38 -28.55 6.41
N ARG A 380 -8.50 -28.83 7.10
CA ARG A 380 -8.51 -29.05 8.55
C ARG A 380 -8.13 -30.51 8.81
N LEU A 381 -6.93 -30.73 9.32
CA LEU A 381 -6.51 -32.02 9.84
C LEU A 381 -7.15 -32.27 11.20
#